data_c570dc976d8e2028dc0235a95ba7ac12
#
_entry.id   c570dc976d8e2028dc0235a95ba7ac12
#
_cell.length_a   1.000
_cell.length_b   1.000
_cell.length_c   1.000
_cell.angle_alpha   90.00
_cell.angle_beta   90.00
_cell.angle_gamma   90.00
#
_symmetry.space_group_name_H-M   'P 1'
#
loop_
_entity.id
_entity.type
_entity.pdbx_description
1 polymer ?
#
loop_
_entity_poly.entity_id
_entity_poly.type
_entity_poly.pdbx_seq_one_letter_code
_entity_poly.pdbx_strand_id
1 'polypeptide(L)'
;TVNYKLTVQNEGTRTVERKLAYYNLDMILAIGYRVRSPRGIQFRKYASTVLKDYLIKGFAIDDERLKELGGGSYFKELLDRIRDIRSSEKVFYRQVLDLFSTAVDYNPISVEAKSFFATVQNKMHFAVHHNTASEVIYKRVDSKKEFMGLTTFKGELPTLKEAQIAKNYLTEKELQGLNQLVSGYLDFAERQAQREVPMTMADWIKHIDAILSATGEAVLQDKGHISHQQMQAKVLSEYQKYQNQTISPVERDYLREIRVLDTYVKKGGK
;
A
#
# COMPACT_ATOMS: atom_id res chain seq x y z
N THR A 1 -13.46 -1.32 31.85
CA THR A 1 -14.30 -2.42 32.28
C THR A 1 -13.49 -3.36 33.14
N VAL A 2 -14.04 -3.75 34.28
CA VAL A 2 -13.39 -4.64 35.26
C VAL A 2 -14.09 -5.99 35.23
N ASN A 3 -13.32 -7.06 35.04
CA ASN A 3 -13.79 -8.44 35.17
C ASN A 3 -13.18 -9.06 36.41
N TYR A 4 -13.93 -9.95 37.07
CA TYR A 4 -13.45 -10.66 38.26
C TYR A 4 -13.34 -12.15 37.96
N LYS A 5 -12.19 -12.76 38.34
CA LYS A 5 -12.00 -14.22 38.28
C LYS A 5 -11.69 -14.72 39.70
N LEU A 6 -12.33 -15.82 40.07
CA LEU A 6 -11.96 -16.59 41.26
C LEU A 6 -10.68 -17.37 40.94
N THR A 7 -9.66 -17.17 41.76
CA THR A 7 -8.41 -17.90 41.66
C THR A 7 -8.18 -18.64 42.98
N VAL A 8 -7.95 -19.94 42.89
CA VAL A 8 -7.66 -20.80 44.01
C VAL A 8 -6.16 -20.95 44.13
N GLN A 9 -5.58 -20.53 45.26
CA GLN A 9 -4.14 -20.68 45.53
C GLN A 9 -3.95 -21.44 46.83
N ASN A 10 -3.00 -22.37 46.83
CA ASN A 10 -2.58 -23.08 48.04
C ASN A 10 -1.51 -22.26 48.74
N GLU A 11 -1.81 -21.73 49.93
CA GLU A 11 -0.88 -21.04 50.81
C GLU A 11 -0.53 -21.97 51.99
N GLY A 12 0.56 -22.72 51.86
CA GLY A 12 0.93 -23.75 52.79
C GLY A 12 -0.10 -24.89 52.80
N THR A 13 -0.74 -25.15 53.96
CA THR A 13 -1.78 -26.22 54.13
C THR A 13 -3.21 -25.71 53.85
N ARG A 14 -3.41 -24.43 53.49
CA ARG A 14 -4.74 -23.85 53.29
C ARG A 14 -4.97 -23.53 51.82
N THR A 15 -6.13 -23.91 51.32
CA THR A 15 -6.64 -23.48 50.03
C THR A 15 -7.39 -22.15 50.19
N VAL A 16 -6.91 -21.10 49.54
CA VAL A 16 -7.52 -19.75 49.64
C VAL A 16 -8.12 -19.37 48.29
N GLU A 17 -9.39 -19.04 48.33
CA GLU A 17 -10.07 -18.48 47.17
C GLU A 17 -9.92 -16.95 47.18
N ARG A 18 -9.41 -16.39 46.08
CA ARG A 18 -9.29 -14.93 45.91
C ARG A 18 -10.04 -14.49 44.66
N LYS A 19 -10.84 -13.44 44.83
CA LYS A 19 -11.50 -12.74 43.70
C LYS A 19 -10.52 -11.69 43.15
N LEU A 20 -9.86 -12.00 42.05
CA LEU A 20 -8.95 -11.09 41.37
C LEU A 20 -9.69 -10.24 40.36
N ALA A 21 -9.38 -8.93 40.37
CA ALA A 21 -9.89 -7.97 39.39
C ALA A 21 -8.97 -7.97 38.17
N TYR A 22 -9.55 -8.16 36.99
CA TYR A 22 -8.88 -8.04 35.70
C TYR A 22 -9.35 -6.77 35.00
N TYR A 23 -8.41 -6.03 34.44
CA TYR A 23 -8.67 -4.78 33.76
C TYR A 23 -8.40 -4.94 32.26
N ASN A 24 -9.21 -4.29 31.40
CA ASN A 24 -8.96 -4.22 29.98
C ASN A 24 -7.77 -3.29 29.67
N LEU A 25 -7.28 -3.34 28.44
CA LEU A 25 -6.13 -2.54 28.00
C LEU A 25 -6.34 -1.05 28.21
N ASP A 26 -7.54 -0.53 27.90
CA ASP A 26 -7.84 0.90 28.06
C ASP A 26 -7.66 1.38 29.50
N MET A 27 -8.10 0.56 30.47
CA MET A 27 -7.92 0.88 31.90
C MET A 27 -6.44 0.83 32.30
N ILE A 28 -5.68 -0.14 31.78
CA ILE A 28 -4.24 -0.24 32.02
C ILE A 28 -3.52 1.01 31.49
N LEU A 29 -3.85 1.45 30.29
CA LEU A 29 -3.31 2.66 29.68
C LEU A 29 -3.68 3.90 30.50
N ALA A 30 -4.95 4.06 30.86
CA ALA A 30 -5.43 5.20 31.65
C ALA A 30 -4.76 5.29 33.03
N ILE A 31 -4.60 4.16 33.73
CA ILE A 31 -3.91 4.08 35.02
C ILE A 31 -2.41 4.35 34.85
N GLY A 32 -1.77 3.74 33.86
CA GLY A 32 -0.32 3.86 33.63
C GLY A 32 0.14 5.30 33.44
N TYR A 33 -0.67 6.14 32.82
CA TYR A 33 -0.39 7.56 32.67
C TYR A 33 -0.64 8.41 33.93
N ARG A 34 -1.53 7.97 34.82
CA ARG A 34 -1.92 8.75 36.04
C ARG A 34 -1.15 8.37 37.31
N VAL A 35 -0.73 7.13 37.45
CA VAL A 35 -0.08 6.62 38.67
C VAL A 35 1.30 7.20 38.85
N ARG A 36 1.52 7.81 40.03
CA ARG A 36 2.81 8.37 40.44
C ARG A 36 3.66 7.34 41.20
N SER A 37 3.96 6.22 40.55
CA SER A 37 4.79 5.15 41.12
C SER A 37 6.00 4.89 40.22
N PRO A 38 7.07 4.22 40.73
CA PRO A 38 8.19 3.78 39.89
C PRO A 38 7.73 2.93 38.67
N ARG A 39 6.72 2.08 38.86
CA ARG A 39 6.11 1.30 37.77
C ARG A 39 5.39 2.17 36.73
N GLY A 40 4.66 3.21 37.18
CA GLY A 40 4.03 4.19 36.29
C GLY A 40 5.07 4.98 35.47
N ILE A 41 6.24 5.29 36.08
CA ILE A 41 7.34 5.94 35.37
C ILE A 41 7.91 5.00 34.28
N GLN A 42 8.15 3.73 34.62
CA GLN A 42 8.62 2.72 33.65
C GLN A 42 7.64 2.56 32.48
N PHE A 43 6.34 2.46 32.78
CA PHE A 43 5.30 2.38 31.76
C PHE A 43 5.30 3.58 30.82
N ARG A 44 5.34 4.81 31.37
CA ARG A 44 5.38 6.03 30.53
C ARG A 44 6.64 6.12 29.68
N LYS A 45 7.78 5.68 30.21
CA LYS A 45 9.05 5.61 29.46
C LYS A 45 8.93 4.66 28.27
N TYR A 46 8.42 3.46 28.49
CA TYR A 46 8.15 2.48 27.45
C TYR A 46 7.17 3.01 26.40
N ALA A 47 6.00 3.48 26.83
CA ALA A 47 4.99 4.01 25.93
C ALA A 47 5.49 5.19 25.07
N SER A 48 6.27 6.10 25.69
CA SER A 48 6.89 7.22 24.98
C SER A 48 7.93 6.76 23.96
N THR A 49 8.69 5.71 24.24
CA THR A 49 9.66 5.14 23.29
C THR A 49 8.95 4.56 22.07
N VAL A 50 7.92 3.74 22.27
CA VAL A 50 7.11 3.15 21.19
C VAL A 50 6.44 4.24 20.35
N LEU A 51 5.84 5.24 21.01
CA LEU A 51 5.20 6.35 20.29
C LEU A 51 6.20 7.20 19.49
N LYS A 52 7.38 7.45 20.06
CA LYS A 52 8.46 8.17 19.36
C LYS A 52 8.93 7.41 18.12
N ASP A 53 9.14 6.11 18.22
CA ASP A 53 9.51 5.27 17.07
C ASP A 53 8.44 5.34 15.99
N TYR A 54 7.16 5.21 16.36
CA TYR A 54 6.06 5.32 15.41
C TYR A 54 5.98 6.69 14.74
N LEU A 55 6.13 7.78 15.49
CA LEU A 55 6.06 9.15 14.93
C LEU A 55 7.23 9.48 14.00
N ILE A 56 8.43 8.95 14.30
CA ILE A 56 9.64 9.22 13.49
C ILE A 56 9.72 8.28 12.29
N LYS A 57 9.50 6.97 12.50
CA LYS A 57 9.73 5.93 11.49
C LYS A 57 8.46 5.54 10.73
N GLY A 58 7.27 5.83 11.27
CA GLY A 58 5.98 5.39 10.76
C GLY A 58 5.59 3.97 11.16
N PHE A 59 6.42 3.28 11.96
CA PHE A 59 6.15 1.94 12.49
C PHE A 59 6.81 1.71 13.85
N ALA A 60 6.25 0.76 14.61
CA ALA A 60 6.85 0.17 15.79
C ALA A 60 6.57 -1.34 15.75
N ILE A 61 7.61 -2.17 15.83
CA ILE A 61 7.51 -3.63 15.67
C ILE A 61 8.15 -4.30 16.89
N ASP A 62 7.44 -5.28 17.44
CA ASP A 62 7.95 -6.23 18.43
C ASP A 62 8.32 -7.53 17.72
N ASP A 63 9.53 -7.59 17.19
CA ASP A 63 10.01 -8.71 16.37
C ASP A 63 10.23 -10.00 17.20
N GLU A 64 10.57 -9.89 18.50
CA GLU A 64 10.66 -11.04 19.39
C GLU A 64 9.28 -11.70 19.54
N ARG A 65 8.26 -10.92 19.85
CA ARG A 65 6.88 -11.41 19.96
C ARG A 65 6.37 -12.05 18.69
N LEU A 66 6.70 -11.47 17.52
CA LEU A 66 6.30 -12.01 16.21
C LEU A 66 7.00 -13.35 15.92
N LYS A 67 8.26 -13.51 16.34
CA LYS A 67 9.02 -14.76 16.21
C LYS A 67 8.47 -15.85 17.14
N GLU A 68 8.18 -15.53 18.41
CA GLU A 68 7.63 -16.44 19.39
C GLU A 68 6.26 -17.03 18.97
N LEU A 69 5.43 -16.22 18.32
CA LEU A 69 4.12 -16.64 17.80
C LEU A 69 4.22 -17.58 16.58
N GLY A 70 5.44 -17.93 16.12
CA GLY A 70 5.64 -18.83 15.00
C GLY A 70 5.03 -18.37 13.68
N GLY A 71 4.91 -17.05 13.48
CA GLY A 71 4.39 -16.49 12.25
C GLY A 71 2.87 -16.44 12.13
N GLY A 72 2.10 -16.53 13.20
CA GLY A 72 0.63 -16.50 13.21
C GLY A 72 -0.04 -15.38 12.39
N SER A 73 -1.32 -15.13 12.61
CA SER A 73 -2.12 -14.16 11.83
C SER A 73 -1.52 -12.75 11.78
N TYR A 74 -0.91 -12.28 12.86
CA TYR A 74 -0.27 -10.96 12.92
C TYR A 74 0.98 -10.85 12.05
N PHE A 75 1.78 -11.92 11.94
CA PHE A 75 2.92 -11.96 11.05
C PHE A 75 2.48 -11.91 9.57
N LYS A 76 1.41 -12.65 9.24
CA LYS A 76 0.81 -12.60 7.91
C LYS A 76 0.30 -11.19 7.59
N GLU A 77 -0.42 -10.55 8.52
CA GLU A 77 -0.89 -9.16 8.36
C GLU A 77 0.28 -8.19 8.11
N LEU A 78 1.37 -8.32 8.88
CA LEU A 78 2.57 -7.50 8.70
C LEU A 78 3.17 -7.70 7.31
N LEU A 79 3.32 -8.95 6.86
CA LEU A 79 3.84 -9.25 5.52
C LEU A 79 2.96 -8.66 4.42
N ASP A 80 1.66 -8.76 4.54
CA ASP A 80 0.73 -8.23 3.54
C ASP A 80 0.80 -6.69 3.50
N ARG A 81 0.95 -6.01 4.63
CA ARG A 81 1.19 -4.57 4.70
C ARG A 81 2.53 -4.15 4.06
N ILE A 82 3.61 -4.89 4.35
CA ILE A 82 4.93 -4.61 3.74
C ILE A 82 4.84 -4.77 2.22
N ARG A 83 4.22 -5.84 1.73
CA ARG A 83 4.03 -6.08 0.30
C ARG A 83 3.19 -4.98 -0.35
N ASP A 84 2.12 -4.55 0.32
CA ASP A 84 1.29 -3.44 -0.17
C ASP A 84 2.06 -2.12 -0.27
N ILE A 85 2.89 -1.80 0.71
CA ILE A 85 3.76 -0.62 0.68
C ILE A 85 4.77 -0.73 -0.47
N ARG A 86 5.45 -1.88 -0.63
CA ARG A 86 6.44 -2.11 -1.70
C ARG A 86 5.83 -2.01 -3.10
N SER A 87 4.60 -2.49 -3.27
CA SER A 87 3.88 -2.44 -4.54
C SER A 87 3.13 -1.14 -4.78
N SER A 88 3.17 -0.19 -3.82
CA SER A 88 2.61 1.15 -4.06
C SER A 88 3.37 1.82 -5.20
N GLU A 89 2.65 2.51 -6.09
CA GLU A 89 3.20 3.04 -7.34
C GLU A 89 4.47 3.86 -7.12
N LYS A 90 4.48 4.74 -6.13
CA LYS A 90 5.63 5.60 -5.83
C LYS A 90 6.85 4.83 -5.32
N VAL A 91 6.65 3.86 -4.41
CA VAL A 91 7.75 3.06 -3.83
C VAL A 91 8.29 2.09 -4.88
N PHE A 92 7.40 1.41 -5.60
CA PHE A 92 7.77 0.50 -6.68
C PHE A 92 8.56 1.22 -7.78
N TYR A 93 8.07 2.39 -8.24
CA TYR A 93 8.79 3.21 -9.22
C TYR A 93 10.20 3.55 -8.77
N ARG A 94 10.38 3.97 -7.51
CA ARG A 94 11.69 4.30 -6.98
C ARG A 94 12.61 3.09 -6.91
N GLN A 95 12.14 1.96 -6.41
CA GLN A 95 12.92 0.72 -6.35
C GLN A 95 13.33 0.21 -7.73
N VAL A 96 12.43 0.32 -8.71
CA VAL A 96 12.73 -0.01 -10.10
C VAL A 96 13.81 0.93 -10.67
N LEU A 97 13.75 2.24 -10.40
CA LEU A 97 14.81 3.18 -10.82
C LEU A 97 16.14 2.88 -10.15
N ASP A 98 16.14 2.55 -8.85
CA ASP A 98 17.36 2.20 -8.13
C ASP A 98 18.03 0.95 -8.75
N LEU A 99 17.23 -0.07 -9.10
CA LEU A 99 17.71 -1.25 -9.83
C LEU A 99 18.28 -0.89 -11.20
N PHE A 100 17.61 0.01 -11.92
CA PHE A 100 18.08 0.46 -13.23
C PHE A 100 19.41 1.18 -13.19
N SER A 101 19.61 1.99 -12.15
CA SER A 101 20.88 2.69 -11.99
C SER A 101 22.09 1.74 -11.86
N THR A 102 21.82 0.45 -11.55
CA THR A 102 22.84 -0.61 -11.50
C THR A 102 23.11 -1.27 -12.85
N ALA A 103 22.27 -1.04 -13.87
CA ALA A 103 22.47 -1.60 -15.19
C ALA A 103 23.71 -0.96 -15.87
N VAL A 104 24.51 -1.79 -16.50
CA VAL A 104 25.79 -1.36 -17.13
C VAL A 104 25.58 -0.43 -18.34
N ASP A 105 24.40 -0.49 -18.95
CA ASP A 105 23.97 0.33 -20.09
C ASP A 105 22.95 1.42 -19.69
N TYR A 106 22.84 1.74 -18.39
CA TYR A 106 21.89 2.72 -17.92
C TYR A 106 22.17 4.12 -18.44
N ASN A 107 21.17 4.68 -19.12
CA ASN A 107 21.18 6.08 -19.53
C ASN A 107 19.82 6.72 -19.15
N PRO A 108 19.77 7.65 -18.17
CA PRO A 108 18.54 8.22 -17.66
C PRO A 108 17.74 9.02 -18.70
N ILE A 109 18.36 9.43 -19.80
CA ILE A 109 17.75 10.23 -20.88
C ILE A 109 17.17 9.31 -21.96
N SER A 110 17.58 8.05 -22.02
CA SER A 110 17.17 7.13 -23.07
C SER A 110 15.66 6.86 -23.07
N VAL A 111 15.14 6.52 -24.23
CA VAL A 111 13.74 6.13 -24.41
C VAL A 111 13.46 4.82 -23.69
N GLU A 112 14.43 3.92 -23.70
CA GLU A 112 14.39 2.62 -23.05
C GLU A 112 14.21 2.79 -21.52
N ALA A 113 14.97 3.65 -20.88
CA ALA A 113 14.86 3.92 -19.45
C ALA A 113 13.46 4.48 -19.11
N LYS A 114 12.90 5.35 -19.94
CA LYS A 114 11.56 5.92 -19.75
C LYS A 114 10.44 4.91 -19.95
N SER A 115 10.60 3.99 -20.91
CA SER A 115 9.58 2.98 -21.22
C SER A 115 9.62 1.76 -20.30
N PHE A 116 10.73 1.53 -19.64
CA PHE A 116 10.93 0.31 -18.86
C PHE A 116 9.98 0.20 -17.67
N PHE A 117 9.80 1.25 -16.89
CA PHE A 117 8.86 1.22 -15.77
C PHE A 117 7.45 0.79 -16.24
N ALA A 118 6.99 1.39 -17.35
CA ALA A 118 5.71 1.02 -17.94
C ALA A 118 5.69 -0.44 -18.40
N THR A 119 6.80 -0.94 -18.95
CA THR A 119 6.95 -2.35 -19.37
C THR A 119 6.87 -3.29 -18.18
N VAL A 120 7.63 -3.02 -17.10
CA VAL A 120 7.61 -3.82 -15.87
C VAL A 120 6.21 -3.82 -15.26
N GLN A 121 5.62 -2.65 -15.09
CA GLN A 121 4.28 -2.51 -14.54
C GLN A 121 3.23 -3.27 -15.37
N ASN A 122 3.25 -3.13 -16.69
CA ASN A 122 2.31 -3.82 -17.56
C ASN A 122 2.47 -5.33 -17.54
N LYS A 123 3.70 -5.86 -17.51
CA LYS A 123 3.97 -7.29 -17.37
C LYS A 123 3.43 -7.85 -16.06
N MET A 124 3.63 -7.15 -14.92
CA MET A 124 3.11 -7.54 -13.62
C MET A 124 1.56 -7.52 -13.59
N HIS A 125 0.94 -6.49 -14.13
CA HIS A 125 -0.52 -6.42 -14.26
C HIS A 125 -1.06 -7.56 -15.13
N PHE A 126 -0.44 -7.77 -16.30
CA PHE A 126 -0.88 -8.81 -17.24
C PHE A 126 -0.78 -10.21 -16.63
N ALA A 127 0.26 -10.51 -15.91
CA ALA A 127 0.43 -11.78 -15.20
C ALA A 127 -0.77 -12.07 -14.27
N VAL A 128 -1.30 -11.07 -13.58
CA VAL A 128 -2.35 -11.24 -12.57
C VAL A 128 -3.76 -11.31 -13.16
N HIS A 129 -4.05 -10.49 -14.18
CA HIS A 129 -5.44 -10.33 -14.66
C HIS A 129 -5.55 -10.18 -16.20
N HIS A 130 -4.51 -10.55 -16.94
CA HIS A 130 -4.44 -10.58 -18.40
C HIS A 130 -4.80 -9.23 -19.08
N ASN A 131 -4.49 -8.11 -18.41
CA ASN A 131 -4.64 -6.78 -18.98
C ASN A 131 -3.43 -5.93 -18.56
N THR A 132 -3.04 -4.98 -19.39
CA THR A 132 -2.11 -3.92 -18.98
C THR A 132 -2.78 -2.96 -17.98
N ALA A 133 -2.01 -2.11 -17.35
CA ALA A 133 -2.54 -1.09 -16.43
C ALA A 133 -3.60 -0.19 -17.10
N SER A 134 -3.35 0.24 -18.34
CA SER A 134 -4.32 1.05 -19.10
C SER A 134 -5.58 0.28 -19.46
N GLU A 135 -5.46 -0.99 -19.80
CA GLU A 135 -6.60 -1.83 -20.19
C GLU A 135 -7.52 -2.14 -19.01
N VAL A 136 -6.98 -2.42 -17.83
CA VAL A 136 -7.81 -2.69 -16.64
C VAL A 136 -8.63 -1.47 -16.26
N ILE A 137 -8.01 -0.28 -16.27
CA ILE A 137 -8.74 0.98 -16.02
C ILE A 137 -9.82 1.16 -17.07
N TYR A 138 -9.44 1.07 -18.37
CA TYR A 138 -10.35 1.28 -19.48
C TYR A 138 -11.57 0.34 -19.45
N LYS A 139 -11.39 -0.91 -19.07
CA LYS A 139 -12.46 -1.90 -18.97
C LYS A 139 -13.35 -1.72 -17.74
N ARG A 140 -12.78 -1.25 -16.64
CA ARG A 140 -13.49 -1.25 -15.34
C ARG A 140 -14.10 0.09 -14.98
N VAL A 141 -13.56 1.22 -15.48
CA VAL A 141 -14.12 2.55 -15.23
C VAL A 141 -15.50 2.69 -15.86
N ASP A 142 -16.50 3.00 -15.04
CA ASP A 142 -17.89 3.16 -15.46
C ASP A 142 -18.62 4.05 -14.46
N SER A 143 -19.09 5.20 -14.89
CA SER A 143 -19.81 6.18 -14.07
C SER A 143 -21.09 5.66 -13.45
N LYS A 144 -21.66 4.56 -13.97
CA LYS A 144 -22.87 3.92 -13.46
C LYS A 144 -22.60 2.97 -12.30
N LYS A 145 -21.34 2.57 -12.10
CA LYS A 145 -20.94 1.72 -10.99
C LYS A 145 -20.70 2.55 -9.73
N GLU A 146 -20.91 1.92 -8.59
CA GLU A 146 -20.49 2.49 -7.32
C GLU A 146 -19.03 2.88 -7.37
N PHE A 147 -18.72 4.10 -6.93
CA PHE A 147 -17.38 4.69 -6.99
C PHE A 147 -16.67 4.55 -8.35
N MET A 148 -17.43 4.59 -9.45
CA MET A 148 -16.91 4.40 -10.82
C MET A 148 -16.21 3.05 -11.05
N GLY A 149 -16.48 2.05 -10.23
CA GLY A 149 -15.83 0.74 -10.26
C GLY A 149 -14.49 0.68 -9.53
N LEU A 150 -14.09 1.73 -8.79
CA LEU A 150 -12.93 1.68 -7.90
C LEU A 150 -13.25 0.82 -6.68
N THR A 151 -12.30 0.01 -6.28
CA THR A 151 -12.34 -0.83 -5.06
C THR A 151 -11.62 -0.18 -3.89
N THR A 152 -10.69 0.76 -4.18
CA THR A 152 -9.87 1.43 -3.17
C THR A 152 -9.64 2.89 -3.55
N PHE A 153 -9.88 3.81 -2.62
CA PHE A 153 -9.62 5.24 -2.74
C PHE A 153 -9.59 5.89 -1.35
N LYS A 154 -9.19 7.17 -1.26
CA LYS A 154 -9.15 7.92 0.00
C LYS A 154 -10.36 8.85 0.10
N GLY A 155 -10.89 9.01 1.32
CA GLY A 155 -12.03 9.88 1.57
C GLY A 155 -13.38 9.25 1.21
N GLU A 156 -14.41 10.07 1.03
CA GLU A 156 -15.78 9.62 0.78
C GLU A 156 -16.07 9.34 -0.70
N LEU A 157 -15.40 10.06 -1.60
CA LEU A 157 -15.57 9.92 -3.04
C LEU A 157 -14.21 9.87 -3.74
N PRO A 158 -14.07 9.05 -4.81
CA PRO A 158 -12.83 8.96 -5.55
C PRO A 158 -12.49 10.25 -6.30
N THR A 159 -11.22 10.57 -6.34
CA THR A 159 -10.68 11.70 -7.10
C THR A 159 -10.31 11.27 -8.53
N LEU A 160 -10.21 12.24 -9.46
CA LEU A 160 -9.77 11.96 -10.83
C LEU A 160 -8.36 11.32 -10.87
N LYS A 161 -7.47 11.70 -9.95
CA LYS A 161 -6.13 11.09 -9.84
C LYS A 161 -6.21 9.62 -9.44
N GLU A 162 -7.08 9.29 -8.48
CA GLU A 162 -7.28 7.91 -8.05
C GLU A 162 -7.93 7.05 -9.13
N ALA A 163 -8.84 7.63 -9.93
CA ALA A 163 -9.46 6.98 -11.07
C ALA A 163 -8.47 6.64 -12.22
N GLN A 164 -7.26 7.20 -12.22
CA GLN A 164 -6.20 6.92 -13.18
C GLN A 164 -5.18 5.88 -12.68
N ILE A 165 -5.39 5.29 -11.51
CA ILE A 165 -4.49 4.31 -10.90
C ILE A 165 -5.08 2.91 -11.06
N ALA A 166 -4.42 2.03 -11.82
CA ALA A 166 -4.91 0.68 -12.13
C ALA A 166 -5.15 -0.17 -10.86
N LYS A 167 -4.27 -0.04 -9.86
CA LYS A 167 -4.36 -0.76 -8.59
C LYS A 167 -5.70 -0.52 -7.88
N ASN A 168 -6.30 0.65 -8.04
CA ASN A 168 -7.55 1.03 -7.40
C ASN A 168 -8.80 0.32 -7.98
N TYR A 169 -8.65 -0.39 -9.08
CA TYR A 169 -9.72 -1.19 -9.71
C TYR A 169 -9.56 -2.70 -9.51
N LEU A 170 -8.52 -3.13 -8.79
CA LEU A 170 -8.24 -4.53 -8.57
C LEU A 170 -9.11 -5.10 -7.45
N THR A 171 -9.55 -6.34 -7.62
CA THR A 171 -10.13 -7.11 -6.52
C THR A 171 -9.05 -7.42 -5.47
N GLU A 172 -9.45 -7.75 -4.27
CA GLU A 172 -8.52 -8.11 -3.19
C GLU A 172 -7.57 -9.25 -3.61
N LYS A 173 -8.09 -10.27 -4.30
CA LYS A 173 -7.29 -11.39 -4.80
C LYS A 173 -6.27 -10.97 -5.87
N GLU A 174 -6.67 -10.13 -6.81
CA GLU A 174 -5.76 -9.58 -7.83
C GLU A 174 -4.70 -8.68 -7.19
N LEU A 175 -5.10 -7.86 -6.23
CA LEU A 175 -4.18 -7.00 -5.49
C LEU A 175 -3.14 -7.82 -4.71
N GLN A 176 -3.57 -8.87 -4.03
CA GLN A 176 -2.68 -9.77 -3.31
C GLN A 176 -1.68 -10.46 -4.27
N GLY A 177 -2.14 -10.96 -5.42
CA GLY A 177 -1.29 -11.55 -6.45
C GLY A 177 -0.26 -10.56 -6.98
N LEU A 178 -0.69 -9.34 -7.33
CA LEU A 178 0.20 -8.27 -7.78
C LEU A 178 1.26 -7.93 -6.73
N ASN A 179 0.86 -7.76 -5.47
CA ASN A 179 1.75 -7.46 -4.37
C ASN A 179 2.80 -8.56 -4.14
N GLN A 180 2.42 -9.83 -4.31
CA GLN A 180 3.33 -10.97 -4.20
C GLN A 180 4.34 -11.00 -5.36
N LEU A 181 3.89 -10.83 -6.61
CA LEU A 181 4.76 -10.81 -7.79
C LEU A 181 5.77 -9.65 -7.73
N VAL A 182 5.31 -8.45 -7.39
CA VAL A 182 6.18 -7.28 -7.22
C VAL A 182 7.24 -7.53 -6.16
N SER A 183 6.84 -8.07 -4.98
CA SER A 183 7.80 -8.35 -3.91
C SER A 183 8.82 -9.42 -4.31
N GLY A 184 8.37 -10.50 -4.94
CA GLY A 184 9.26 -11.57 -5.41
C GLY A 184 10.27 -11.09 -6.46
N TYR A 185 9.83 -10.24 -7.39
CA TYR A 185 10.73 -9.64 -8.37
C TYR A 185 11.77 -8.72 -7.72
N LEU A 186 11.36 -7.86 -6.81
CA LEU A 186 12.27 -6.94 -6.13
C LEU A 186 13.28 -7.68 -5.25
N ASP A 187 12.86 -8.74 -4.54
CA ASP A 187 13.76 -9.58 -3.74
C ASP A 187 14.80 -10.29 -4.61
N PHE A 188 14.39 -10.80 -5.77
CA PHE A 188 15.30 -11.40 -6.74
C PHE A 188 16.29 -10.36 -7.30
N ALA A 189 15.80 -9.21 -7.69
CA ALA A 189 16.60 -8.14 -8.27
C ALA A 189 17.63 -7.60 -7.26
N GLU A 190 17.25 -7.40 -6.01
CA GLU A 190 18.15 -7.02 -4.92
C GLU A 190 19.26 -8.05 -4.72
N ARG A 191 18.91 -9.35 -4.75
CA ARG A 191 19.89 -10.42 -4.67
C ARG A 191 20.90 -10.40 -5.83
N GLN A 192 20.47 -10.10 -7.06
CA GLN A 192 21.38 -9.99 -8.21
C GLN A 192 22.30 -8.79 -8.08
N ALA A 193 21.78 -7.65 -7.62
CA ALA A 193 22.59 -6.47 -7.36
C ALA A 193 23.66 -6.72 -6.27
N GLN A 194 23.31 -7.42 -5.19
CA GLN A 194 24.26 -7.81 -4.13
C GLN A 194 25.37 -8.75 -4.60
N ARG A 195 25.12 -9.54 -5.65
CA ARG A 195 26.12 -10.43 -6.24
C ARG A 195 27.03 -9.72 -7.26
N GLU A 196 26.80 -8.43 -7.49
CA GLU A 196 27.54 -7.61 -8.45
C GLU A 196 27.56 -8.22 -9.86
N VAL A 197 26.50 -8.97 -10.23
CA VAL A 197 26.39 -9.53 -11.57
C VAL A 197 26.06 -8.40 -12.54
N PRO A 198 26.92 -8.13 -13.55
CA PRO A 198 26.64 -7.11 -14.55
C PRO A 198 25.34 -7.42 -15.30
N MET A 199 24.39 -6.52 -15.26
CA MET A 199 23.08 -6.68 -15.90
C MET A 199 22.85 -5.49 -16.84
N THR A 200 22.34 -5.76 -18.03
CA THR A 200 21.81 -4.73 -18.92
C THR A 200 20.33 -4.46 -18.61
N MET A 201 19.78 -3.34 -19.09
CA MET A 201 18.34 -3.07 -18.99
C MET A 201 17.51 -4.16 -19.66
N ALA A 202 17.98 -4.71 -20.77
CA ALA A 202 17.33 -5.84 -21.45
C ALA A 202 17.33 -7.13 -20.60
N ASP A 203 18.39 -7.37 -19.84
CA ASP A 203 18.48 -8.53 -18.95
C ASP A 203 17.48 -8.43 -17.80
N TRP A 204 17.28 -7.25 -17.23
CA TRP A 204 16.25 -7.03 -16.21
C TRP A 204 14.83 -7.37 -16.72
N ILE A 205 14.51 -7.03 -17.98
CA ILE A 205 13.22 -7.42 -18.61
C ILE A 205 13.14 -8.94 -18.76
N LYS A 206 14.18 -9.58 -19.28
CA LYS A 206 14.22 -11.05 -19.44
C LYS A 206 14.03 -11.78 -18.11
N HIS A 207 14.60 -11.24 -17.04
CA HIS A 207 14.42 -11.82 -15.70
C HIS A 207 12.98 -11.75 -15.21
N ILE A 208 12.25 -10.67 -15.50
CA ILE A 208 10.80 -10.61 -15.21
C ILE A 208 10.09 -11.75 -15.95
N ASP A 209 10.34 -11.89 -17.25
CA ASP A 209 9.71 -12.93 -18.06
C ASP A 209 10.04 -14.33 -17.56
N ALA A 210 11.28 -14.56 -17.15
CA ALA A 210 11.71 -15.83 -16.58
C ALA A 210 10.99 -16.14 -15.24
N ILE A 211 10.86 -15.15 -14.35
CA ILE A 211 10.15 -15.31 -13.08
C ILE A 211 8.68 -15.60 -13.33
N LEU A 212 8.01 -14.82 -14.19
CA LEU A 212 6.61 -15.02 -14.51
C LEU A 212 6.36 -16.40 -15.15
N SER A 213 7.22 -16.81 -16.07
CA SER A 213 7.14 -18.15 -16.68
C SER A 213 7.37 -19.27 -15.67
N ALA A 214 8.34 -19.11 -14.76
CA ALA A 214 8.65 -20.10 -13.73
C ALA A 214 7.51 -20.25 -12.69
N THR A 215 6.73 -19.20 -12.47
CA THR A 215 5.54 -19.23 -11.59
C THR A 215 4.26 -19.66 -12.33
N GLY A 216 4.34 -19.95 -13.64
CA GLY A 216 3.19 -20.35 -14.44
C GLY A 216 2.28 -19.18 -14.85
N GLU A 217 2.75 -17.96 -14.71
CA GLU A 217 1.99 -16.77 -15.08
C GLU A 217 2.10 -16.43 -16.56
N ALA A 218 1.08 -15.77 -17.09
CA ALA A 218 1.08 -15.32 -18.47
C ALA A 218 2.05 -14.14 -18.66
N VAL A 219 2.87 -14.20 -19.71
CA VAL A 219 3.85 -13.17 -20.04
C VAL A 219 3.33 -12.28 -21.16
N LEU A 220 3.26 -10.98 -20.92
CA LEU A 220 2.87 -9.98 -21.92
C LEU A 220 3.96 -9.90 -23.02
N GLN A 221 3.57 -10.12 -24.26
CA GLN A 221 4.47 -10.10 -25.42
C GLN A 221 4.48 -8.77 -26.17
N ASP A 222 3.43 -7.93 -25.97
CA ASP A 222 3.24 -6.66 -26.67
C ASP A 222 3.05 -5.49 -25.69
N LYS A 223 2.61 -4.34 -26.18
CA LYS A 223 2.36 -3.13 -25.37
C LYS A 223 0.91 -3.04 -24.86
N GLY A 224 0.06 -4.04 -25.17
CA GLY A 224 -1.37 -3.99 -24.96
C GLY A 224 -2.10 -3.17 -26.02
N HIS A 225 -3.43 -3.24 -26.02
CA HIS A 225 -4.29 -2.67 -27.06
C HIS A 225 -4.81 -1.26 -26.72
N ILE A 226 -4.72 -0.83 -25.47
CA ILE A 226 -5.22 0.48 -25.02
C ILE A 226 -4.04 1.37 -24.63
N SER A 227 -3.88 2.46 -25.34
CA SER A 227 -2.88 3.47 -25.04
C SER A 227 -3.23 4.25 -23.76
N HIS A 228 -2.23 4.84 -23.11
CA HIS A 228 -2.43 5.69 -21.96
C HIS A 228 -3.36 6.90 -22.25
N GLN A 229 -3.27 7.49 -23.44
CA GLN A 229 -4.14 8.58 -23.87
C GLN A 229 -5.61 8.15 -24.00
N GLN A 230 -5.87 6.98 -24.60
CA GLN A 230 -7.23 6.44 -24.70
C GLN A 230 -7.82 6.16 -23.32
N MET A 231 -7.05 5.59 -22.43
CA MET A 231 -7.45 5.36 -21.05
C MET A 231 -7.79 6.68 -20.33
N GLN A 232 -6.90 7.68 -20.40
CA GLN A 232 -7.14 8.99 -19.79
C GLN A 232 -8.40 9.68 -20.31
N ALA A 233 -8.61 9.66 -21.62
CA ALA A 233 -9.81 10.25 -22.25
C ALA A 233 -11.09 9.59 -21.72
N LYS A 234 -11.10 8.25 -21.63
CA LYS A 234 -12.25 7.53 -21.07
C LYS A 234 -12.48 7.83 -19.60
N VAL A 235 -11.42 7.80 -18.79
CA VAL A 235 -11.52 8.12 -17.35
C VAL A 235 -12.08 9.53 -17.16
N LEU A 236 -11.60 10.52 -17.90
CA LEU A 236 -12.09 11.89 -17.81
C LEU A 236 -13.58 11.98 -18.15
N SER A 237 -14.00 11.33 -19.23
CA SER A 237 -15.40 11.30 -19.63
C SER A 237 -16.29 10.65 -18.58
N GLU A 238 -15.89 9.48 -18.04
CA GLU A 238 -16.67 8.78 -17.02
C GLU A 238 -16.66 9.55 -15.68
N TYR A 239 -15.55 10.19 -15.31
CA TYR A 239 -15.45 11.00 -14.12
C TYR A 239 -16.38 12.23 -14.17
N GLN A 240 -16.47 12.91 -15.31
CA GLN A 240 -17.41 14.02 -15.50
C GLN A 240 -18.87 13.59 -15.33
N LYS A 241 -19.24 12.43 -15.91
CA LYS A 241 -20.59 11.87 -15.73
C LYS A 241 -20.85 11.53 -14.26
N TYR A 242 -19.88 10.90 -13.59
CA TYR A 242 -19.97 10.53 -12.19
C TYR A 242 -20.14 11.76 -11.28
N GLN A 243 -19.34 12.81 -11.50
CA GLN A 243 -19.48 14.07 -10.76
C GLN A 243 -20.89 14.69 -10.95
N ASN A 244 -21.43 14.60 -12.16
CA ASN A 244 -22.78 15.12 -12.42
C ASN A 244 -23.90 14.35 -11.69
N GLN A 245 -23.64 13.10 -11.33
CA GLN A 245 -24.59 12.26 -10.59
C GLN A 245 -24.44 12.38 -9.06
N THR A 246 -23.22 12.59 -8.58
CA THR A 246 -22.89 12.52 -7.14
C THR A 246 -22.83 13.89 -6.46
N ILE A 247 -22.49 14.96 -7.20
CA ILE A 247 -22.36 16.31 -6.65
C ILE A 247 -23.67 17.07 -6.85
N SER A 248 -24.22 17.60 -5.77
CA SER A 248 -25.42 18.44 -5.83
C SER A 248 -25.16 19.72 -6.65
N PRO A 249 -26.20 20.35 -7.24
CA PRO A 249 -26.04 21.62 -7.95
C PRO A 249 -25.37 22.71 -7.09
N VAL A 250 -25.70 22.77 -5.82
CA VAL A 250 -25.16 23.75 -4.85
C VAL A 250 -23.65 23.51 -4.61
N GLU A 251 -23.24 22.26 -4.42
CA GLU A 251 -21.82 21.92 -4.27
C GLU A 251 -21.02 22.18 -5.54
N ARG A 252 -21.62 22.01 -6.73
CA ARG A 252 -20.97 22.35 -8.00
C ARG A 252 -20.68 23.83 -8.11
N ASP A 253 -21.63 24.68 -7.75
CA ASP A 253 -21.46 26.13 -7.78
C ASP A 253 -20.41 26.57 -6.76
N TYR A 254 -20.43 26.03 -5.55
CA TYR A 254 -19.41 26.26 -4.53
C TYR A 254 -18.01 25.87 -4.98
N LEU A 255 -17.83 24.68 -5.58
CA LEU A 255 -16.55 24.24 -6.10
C LEU A 255 -16.06 25.07 -7.30
N ARG A 256 -16.99 25.64 -8.10
CA ARG A 256 -16.66 26.56 -9.19
C ARG A 256 -16.10 27.85 -8.63
N GLU A 257 -16.73 28.45 -7.62
CA GLU A 257 -16.27 29.67 -6.97
C GLU A 257 -14.91 29.50 -6.30
N ILE A 258 -14.66 28.39 -5.61
CA ILE A 258 -13.34 28.09 -5.03
C ILE A 258 -12.26 28.02 -6.13
N ARG A 259 -12.52 27.38 -7.28
CA ARG A 259 -11.54 27.31 -8.37
C ARG A 259 -11.24 28.71 -8.97
N VAL A 260 -12.25 29.57 -9.04
CA VAL A 260 -12.07 30.96 -9.48
C VAL A 260 -11.18 31.70 -8.49
N LEU A 261 -11.46 31.60 -7.19
CA LEU A 261 -10.65 32.21 -6.12
C LEU A 261 -9.20 31.70 -6.12
N ASP A 262 -8.98 30.38 -6.24
CA ASP A 262 -7.65 29.78 -6.34
C ASP A 262 -6.86 30.31 -7.56
N THR A 263 -7.57 30.55 -8.67
CA THR A 263 -6.96 31.09 -9.88
C THR A 263 -6.56 32.59 -9.69
N TYR A 264 -7.40 33.37 -8.98
CA TYR A 264 -7.08 34.74 -8.61
C TYR A 264 -5.89 34.81 -7.64
N VAL A 265 -5.85 33.97 -6.62
CA VAL A 265 -4.74 33.92 -5.64
C VAL A 265 -3.42 33.55 -6.34
N LYS A 266 -3.44 32.60 -7.26
CA LYS A 266 -2.24 32.19 -8.03
C LYS A 266 -1.77 33.27 -9.03
N LYS A 267 -2.66 34.14 -9.52
CA LYS A 267 -2.31 35.25 -10.43
C LYS A 267 -1.94 36.51 -9.68
N GLY A 268 -2.42 36.74 -8.47
CA GLY A 268 -2.16 37.94 -7.66
C GLY A 268 -0.92 37.85 -6.76
N GLY A 269 -0.21 36.73 -6.76
CA GLY A 269 1.03 36.52 -6.00
C GLY A 269 2.32 36.74 -6.82
N LYS A 270 2.26 37.59 -7.86
CA LYS A 270 3.44 38.07 -8.59
C LYS A 270 3.59 39.58 -8.40
#